data_55ffd6bc574a14d061f41949c2024d0d
#
_entry.id   55ffd6bc574a14d061f41949c2024d0d
#
_cell.length_a   1.000
_cell.length_b   1.000
_cell.length_c   1.000
_cell.angle_alpha   90.00
_cell.angle_beta   90.00
_cell.angle_gamma   90.00
#
_symmetry.space_group_name_H-M   'P 1'
#
loop_
_entity.id
_entity.type
_entity.pdbx_description
1 polymer ?
#
loop_
_entity_poly.entity_id
_entity_poly.type
_entity_poly.pdbx_seq_one_letter_code
_entity_poly.pdbx_strand_id
1 'polypeptide(L)'
;VFGLVPIQDKKFPLILFSHGDGGLLNQNTSQVEELVSNGYVVIACNHTYNASITFDKDGRPIPYKQNVSWNEQAQYHKKYYTNLLINYRYQDLAFLLKTIKKDSFNEKSVNPFKNIIDFDNVGAMGHSMGGGTTYIGMLKDNEIKAGVALDGWFFGLLDKDAKTNTKKPFLHIGQEQFLDSNIDGDINDSNDGKRNFDIY
;
A
#
# COMPACT_ATOMS: atom_id res chain seq x y z
N VAL A 1 -4.54 6.78 -20.91
CA VAL A 1 -4.50 7.96 -21.76
C VAL A 1 -3.09 8.50 -21.71
N PHE A 2 -2.29 8.28 -22.76
CA PHE A 2 -0.91 8.74 -22.83
C PHE A 2 -0.87 10.16 -23.41
N GLY A 3 0.01 11.01 -22.87
CA GLY A 3 0.31 12.32 -23.46
C GLY A 3 -0.60 13.47 -23.04
N LEU A 4 -1.45 13.31 -22.02
CA LEU A 4 -2.15 14.44 -21.43
C LEU A 4 -1.20 15.28 -20.59
N VAL A 5 -1.29 16.59 -20.76
CA VAL A 5 -0.58 17.55 -19.92
C VAL A 5 -1.43 17.80 -18.68
N PRO A 6 -0.87 17.63 -17.47
CA PRO A 6 -1.61 17.90 -16.24
C PRO A 6 -1.93 19.39 -16.10
N ILE A 7 -2.98 19.71 -15.36
CA ILE A 7 -3.33 21.09 -15.00
C ILE A 7 -2.17 21.70 -14.21
N GLN A 8 -1.60 22.82 -14.66
CA GLN A 8 -0.36 23.39 -14.13
C GLN A 8 -0.56 24.40 -12.98
N ASP A 9 -1.73 25.02 -12.91
CA ASP A 9 -1.97 26.16 -12.01
C ASP A 9 -2.55 25.78 -10.65
N LYS A 10 -2.56 24.47 -10.33
CA LYS A 10 -3.14 23.96 -9.09
C LYS A 10 -2.32 22.79 -8.55
N LYS A 11 -2.20 22.71 -7.21
CA LYS A 11 -1.66 21.54 -6.54
C LYS A 11 -2.77 20.61 -6.09
N PHE A 12 -2.48 19.31 -6.12
CA PHE A 12 -3.41 18.23 -5.77
C PHE A 12 -2.81 17.34 -4.70
N PRO A 13 -3.59 16.88 -3.72
CA PRO A 13 -3.13 15.90 -2.73
C PRO A 13 -2.61 14.63 -3.40
N LEU A 14 -1.61 14.03 -2.79
CA LEU A 14 -0.98 12.80 -3.28
C LEU A 14 -1.53 11.58 -2.54
N ILE A 15 -1.88 10.54 -3.29
CA ILE A 15 -2.15 9.20 -2.76
C ILE A 15 -1.07 8.23 -3.25
N LEU A 16 -0.40 7.55 -2.31
CA LEU A 16 0.49 6.44 -2.61
C LEU A 16 -0.31 5.14 -2.59
N PHE A 17 -0.31 4.39 -3.69
CA PHE A 17 -1.06 3.14 -3.80
C PHE A 17 -0.15 1.92 -3.76
N SER A 18 -0.49 0.94 -2.89
CA SER A 18 0.17 -0.36 -2.77
C SER A 18 -0.79 -1.50 -3.10
N HIS A 19 -0.44 -2.31 -4.10
CA HIS A 19 -1.23 -3.46 -4.55
C HIS A 19 -1.23 -4.64 -3.57
N GLY A 20 -2.14 -5.60 -3.72
CA GLY A 20 -2.16 -6.87 -2.99
C GLY A 20 -0.97 -7.77 -3.31
N ASP A 21 -0.83 -8.89 -2.58
CA ASP A 21 0.22 -9.87 -2.87
C ASP A 21 0.01 -10.47 -4.26
N GLY A 22 1.07 -10.54 -5.06
CA GLY A 22 1.00 -10.97 -6.45
C GLY A 22 0.22 -10.04 -7.38
N GLY A 23 -0.23 -8.87 -6.91
CA GLY A 23 -0.95 -7.89 -7.72
C GLY A 23 -0.05 -7.08 -8.65
N LEU A 24 -0.60 -6.02 -9.22
CA LEU A 24 0.08 -5.05 -10.10
C LEU A 24 -0.32 -3.62 -9.73
N LEU A 25 0.46 -2.65 -10.16
CA LEU A 25 0.19 -1.22 -9.93
C LEU A 25 -1.16 -0.74 -10.48
N ASN A 26 -1.73 -1.42 -11.47
CA ASN A 26 -3.04 -1.14 -12.04
C ASN A 26 -4.19 -1.92 -11.38
N GLN A 27 -3.93 -2.64 -10.31
CA GLN A 27 -4.99 -3.16 -9.45
C GLN A 27 -5.84 -1.98 -8.95
N ASN A 28 -7.12 -2.14 -8.79
CA ASN A 28 -8.00 -1.07 -8.32
C ASN A 28 -8.11 0.15 -9.28
N THR A 29 -7.99 -0.07 -10.59
CA THR A 29 -8.06 1.01 -11.60
C THR A 29 -9.30 1.90 -11.43
N SER A 30 -10.48 1.33 -11.17
CA SER A 30 -11.71 2.10 -11.00
C SER A 30 -11.65 3.07 -9.82
N GLN A 31 -11.09 2.64 -8.68
CA GLN A 31 -10.91 3.51 -7.52
C GLN A 31 -9.86 4.60 -7.79
N VAL A 32 -8.79 4.25 -8.51
CA VAL A 32 -7.75 5.21 -8.89
C VAL A 32 -8.30 6.27 -9.85
N GLU A 33 -9.08 5.87 -10.85
CA GLU A 33 -9.73 6.79 -11.80
C GLU A 33 -10.70 7.72 -11.07
N GLU A 34 -11.48 7.21 -10.12
CA GLU A 34 -12.39 8.03 -9.30
C GLU A 34 -11.62 9.05 -8.44
N LEU A 35 -10.54 8.64 -7.78
CA LEU A 35 -9.68 9.55 -7.02
C LEU A 35 -9.11 10.65 -7.91
N VAL A 36 -8.60 10.31 -9.09
CA VAL A 36 -8.03 11.27 -10.04
C VAL A 36 -9.12 12.24 -10.54
N SER A 37 -10.34 11.76 -10.83
CA SER A 37 -11.46 12.60 -11.25
C SER A 37 -11.88 13.59 -10.15
N ASN A 38 -11.66 13.25 -8.90
CA ASN A 38 -11.91 14.10 -7.73
C ASN A 38 -10.69 14.96 -7.30
N GLY A 39 -9.68 15.04 -8.14
CA GLY A 39 -8.57 15.98 -7.95
C GLY A 39 -7.45 15.46 -7.03
N TYR A 40 -7.17 14.18 -7.07
CA TYR A 40 -5.98 13.60 -6.45
C TYR A 40 -4.92 13.24 -7.50
N VAL A 41 -3.67 13.31 -7.14
CA VAL A 41 -2.59 12.61 -7.84
C VAL A 41 -2.43 11.24 -7.20
N VAL A 42 -2.49 10.17 -7.99
CA VAL A 42 -2.26 8.81 -7.49
C VAL A 42 -0.99 8.26 -8.10
N ILE A 43 -0.10 7.78 -7.24
CA ILE A 43 1.14 7.13 -7.66
C ILE A 43 1.15 5.71 -7.11
N ALA A 44 1.14 4.75 -8.02
CA ALA A 44 1.22 3.33 -7.72
C ALA A 44 2.61 2.78 -8.06
N CYS A 45 3.12 1.86 -7.25
CA CYS A 45 4.34 1.14 -7.55
C CYS A 45 4.11 -0.38 -7.59
N ASN A 46 4.87 -1.07 -8.44
CA ASN A 46 5.03 -2.51 -8.33
C ASN A 46 6.15 -2.82 -7.33
N HIS A 47 5.83 -3.62 -6.32
CA HIS A 47 6.83 -4.12 -5.37
C HIS A 47 7.61 -5.27 -6.02
N THR A 48 8.90 -5.07 -6.29
CA THR A 48 9.75 -6.06 -6.94
C THR A 48 9.74 -7.39 -6.20
N TYR A 49 9.63 -8.50 -6.93
CA TYR A 49 9.40 -9.88 -6.46
C TYR A 49 8.05 -10.13 -5.77
N ASN A 50 7.28 -9.11 -5.47
CA ASN A 50 5.99 -9.22 -4.78
C ASN A 50 4.80 -8.78 -5.64
N ALA A 51 5.07 -8.18 -6.79
CA ALA A 51 4.12 -8.02 -7.90
C ALA A 51 4.17 -9.23 -8.83
N SER A 52 3.09 -9.50 -9.57
CA SER A 52 3.04 -10.58 -10.58
C SER A 52 4.21 -10.50 -11.53
N ILE A 53 4.58 -9.30 -11.91
CA ILE A 53 5.75 -9.02 -12.75
C ILE A 53 6.22 -7.58 -12.52
N THR A 54 7.54 -7.39 -12.53
CA THR A 54 8.19 -6.07 -12.65
C THR A 54 9.24 -6.13 -13.74
N PHE A 55 9.90 -5.02 -14.01
CA PHE A 55 10.99 -4.96 -14.98
C PHE A 55 12.19 -4.26 -14.35
N ASP A 56 13.38 -4.76 -14.66
CA ASP A 56 14.61 -4.07 -14.27
C ASP A 56 14.87 -2.83 -15.16
N LYS A 57 15.96 -2.12 -14.89
CA LYS A 57 16.36 -0.94 -15.65
C LYS A 57 16.66 -1.20 -17.14
N ASP A 58 16.93 -2.45 -17.50
CA ASP A 58 17.21 -2.89 -18.87
C ASP A 58 15.97 -3.47 -19.55
N GLY A 59 14.80 -3.43 -18.89
CA GLY A 59 13.53 -3.95 -19.39
C GLY A 59 13.37 -5.45 -19.28
N ARG A 60 14.23 -6.14 -18.50
CA ARG A 60 14.11 -7.59 -18.30
C ARG A 60 13.04 -7.89 -17.28
N PRO A 61 12.15 -8.87 -17.50
CA PRO A 61 11.11 -9.21 -16.58
C PRO A 61 11.66 -9.82 -15.29
N ILE A 62 11.14 -9.36 -14.16
CA ILE A 62 11.36 -9.93 -12.84
C ILE A 62 10.02 -10.49 -12.37
N PRO A 63 9.85 -11.81 -12.36
CA PRO A 63 8.60 -12.45 -11.98
C PRO A 63 8.36 -12.38 -10.48
N TYR A 64 7.10 -12.63 -10.10
CA TYR A 64 6.72 -12.87 -8.72
C TYR A 64 7.55 -14.01 -8.12
N LYS A 65 8.02 -13.80 -6.91
CA LYS A 65 8.80 -14.79 -6.18
C LYS A 65 8.07 -15.16 -4.89
N GLN A 66 7.28 -16.21 -4.96
CA GLN A 66 6.75 -16.82 -3.75
C GLN A 66 7.89 -17.50 -2.99
N ASN A 67 8.33 -16.89 -1.91
CA ASN A 67 9.43 -17.44 -1.11
C ASN A 67 8.96 -18.44 -0.04
N VAL A 68 7.64 -18.66 0.06
CA VAL A 68 7.04 -19.41 1.15
C VAL A 68 5.82 -20.18 0.64
N SER A 69 5.80 -21.50 0.84
CA SER A 69 4.59 -22.29 0.67
C SER A 69 3.64 -21.99 1.84
N TRP A 70 2.49 -21.38 1.54
CA TRP A 70 1.49 -21.05 2.54
C TRP A 70 0.91 -22.28 3.26
N ASN A 71 1.04 -23.46 2.64
CA ASN A 71 0.47 -24.72 3.14
C ASN A 71 1.37 -25.46 4.14
N GLU A 72 2.65 -25.12 4.26
CA GLU A 72 3.64 -25.91 4.99
C GLU A 72 4.23 -25.20 6.21
N GLN A 73 3.85 -23.95 6.48
CA GLN A 73 4.51 -23.18 7.52
C GLN A 73 3.66 -23.04 8.77
N ALA A 74 4.33 -23.20 9.91
CA ALA A 74 3.74 -22.85 11.18
C ALA A 74 3.27 -21.38 11.16
N GLN A 75 2.13 -21.10 11.77
CA GLN A 75 1.48 -19.79 11.84
C GLN A 75 2.43 -18.63 12.21
N TYR A 76 3.39 -18.91 13.09
CA TYR A 76 4.42 -17.95 13.48
C TYR A 76 5.30 -17.49 12.30
N HIS A 77 5.72 -18.43 11.44
CA HIS A 77 6.54 -18.12 10.28
C HIS A 77 5.76 -17.30 9.23
N LYS A 78 4.48 -17.64 9.02
CA LYS A 78 3.57 -16.90 8.15
C LYS A 78 3.46 -15.44 8.58
N LYS A 79 3.14 -15.21 9.85
CA LYS A 79 3.04 -13.86 10.42
C LYS A 79 4.33 -13.07 10.29
N TYR A 80 5.45 -13.66 10.71
CA TYR A 80 6.76 -13.00 10.66
C TYR A 80 7.15 -12.64 9.23
N TYR A 81 6.95 -13.56 8.28
CA TYR A 81 7.26 -13.34 6.89
C TYR A 81 6.39 -12.26 6.25
N THR A 82 5.07 -12.29 6.50
CA THR A 82 4.17 -11.24 6.04
C THR A 82 4.56 -9.87 6.62
N ASN A 83 4.97 -9.84 7.89
CA ASN A 83 5.48 -8.60 8.50
C ASN A 83 6.70 -8.04 7.78
N LEU A 84 7.67 -8.91 7.42
CA LEU A 84 8.83 -8.49 6.63
C LEU A 84 8.42 -7.88 5.29
N LEU A 85 7.52 -8.53 4.55
CA LEU A 85 7.05 -8.06 3.25
C LEU A 85 6.33 -6.71 3.37
N ILE A 86 5.42 -6.56 4.34
CA ILE A 86 4.72 -5.30 4.63
C ILE A 86 5.72 -4.17 4.90
N ASN A 87 6.77 -4.45 5.67
CA ASN A 87 7.79 -3.45 5.99
C ASN A 87 8.69 -3.12 4.79
N TYR A 88 9.06 -4.08 3.95
CA TYR A 88 9.79 -3.81 2.70
C TYR A 88 8.96 -2.97 1.73
N ARG A 89 7.68 -3.30 1.58
CA ARG A 89 6.76 -2.51 0.74
C ARG A 89 6.60 -1.08 1.24
N TYR A 90 6.54 -0.88 2.56
CA TYR A 90 6.55 0.46 3.14
C TYR A 90 7.84 1.22 2.77
N GLN A 91 8.99 0.56 2.82
CA GLN A 91 10.26 1.18 2.41
C GLN A 91 10.25 1.58 0.92
N ASP A 92 9.63 0.77 0.06
CA ASP A 92 9.43 1.14 -1.35
C ASP A 92 8.58 2.41 -1.49
N LEU A 93 7.47 2.52 -0.76
CA LEU A 93 6.62 3.71 -0.77
C LEU A 93 7.37 4.94 -0.22
N ALA A 94 8.10 4.80 0.86
CA ALA A 94 8.89 5.88 1.44
C ALA A 94 10.01 6.34 0.49
N PHE A 95 10.68 5.41 -0.18
CA PHE A 95 11.67 5.71 -1.20
C PHE A 95 11.05 6.44 -2.40
N LEU A 96 9.89 5.97 -2.86
CA LEU A 96 9.14 6.58 -3.95
C LEU A 96 8.76 8.02 -3.62
N LEU A 97 8.14 8.25 -2.45
CA LEU A 97 7.77 9.58 -1.98
C LEU A 97 8.97 10.53 -1.92
N LYS A 98 10.06 10.07 -1.31
CA LYS A 98 11.29 10.85 -1.21
C LYS A 98 11.87 11.20 -2.58
N THR A 99 11.85 10.26 -3.52
CA THR A 99 12.40 10.43 -4.86
C THR A 99 11.59 11.44 -5.66
N ILE A 100 10.26 11.32 -5.65
CA ILE A 100 9.36 12.23 -6.36
C ILE A 100 9.45 13.64 -5.77
N LYS A 101 9.49 13.74 -4.44
CA LYS A 101 9.65 15.02 -3.74
C LYS A 101 10.96 15.70 -4.15
N LYS A 102 12.07 14.96 -4.13
CA LYS A 102 13.38 15.48 -4.58
C LYS A 102 13.35 15.93 -6.03
N ASP A 103 12.72 15.16 -6.93
CA ASP A 103 12.60 15.49 -8.34
C ASP A 103 11.72 16.74 -8.54
N SER A 104 10.64 16.87 -7.79
CA SER A 104 9.73 18.03 -7.85
C SER A 104 10.40 19.36 -7.47
N PHE A 105 11.42 19.33 -6.62
CA PHE A 105 12.21 20.50 -6.27
C PHE A 105 13.44 20.70 -7.17
N ASN A 106 13.67 19.82 -8.15
CA ASN A 106 14.76 19.95 -9.10
C ASN A 106 14.31 20.84 -10.29
N GLU A 107 14.89 22.03 -10.40
CA GLU A 107 14.56 22.96 -11.49
C GLU A 107 14.80 22.38 -12.89
N LYS A 108 15.78 21.47 -13.02
CA LYS A 108 16.12 20.79 -14.28
C LYS A 108 15.23 19.59 -14.59
N SER A 109 14.32 19.22 -13.69
CA SER A 109 13.41 18.10 -13.91
C SER A 109 12.45 18.41 -15.07
N VAL A 110 12.35 17.47 -15.98
CA VAL A 110 11.37 17.46 -17.08
C VAL A 110 10.06 16.75 -16.72
N ASN A 111 9.92 16.32 -15.47
CA ASN A 111 8.72 15.66 -14.98
C ASN A 111 7.51 16.61 -15.06
N PRO A 112 6.48 16.31 -15.85
CA PRO A 112 5.32 17.19 -16.02
C PRO A 112 4.48 17.31 -14.74
N PHE A 113 4.66 16.42 -13.76
CA PHE A 113 3.91 16.39 -12.51
C PHE A 113 4.60 17.14 -11.36
N LYS A 114 5.82 17.64 -11.55
CA LYS A 114 6.62 18.21 -10.47
C LYS A 114 5.97 19.38 -9.71
N ASN A 115 5.18 20.19 -10.40
CA ASN A 115 4.59 21.40 -9.83
C ASN A 115 3.16 21.21 -9.33
N ILE A 116 2.54 20.07 -9.57
CA ILE A 116 1.12 19.84 -9.29
C ILE A 116 0.87 19.00 -8.04
N ILE A 117 1.92 18.46 -7.41
CA ILE A 117 1.78 17.61 -6.22
C ILE A 117 1.82 18.49 -4.97
N ASP A 118 0.81 18.33 -4.13
CA ASP A 118 0.76 18.88 -2.78
C ASP A 118 1.37 17.87 -1.80
N PHE A 119 2.62 18.08 -1.44
CA PHE A 119 3.35 17.20 -0.51
C PHE A 119 3.01 17.45 0.98
N ASP A 120 2.22 18.45 1.30
CA ASP A 120 1.72 18.66 2.66
C ASP A 120 0.48 17.78 2.93
N ASN A 121 -0.19 17.33 1.88
CA ASN A 121 -1.36 16.48 1.91
C ASN A 121 -1.11 15.14 1.19
N VAL A 122 -0.37 14.25 1.86
CA VAL A 122 -0.07 12.89 1.37
C VAL A 122 -0.90 11.88 2.12
N GLY A 123 -1.64 11.05 1.39
CA GLY A 123 -2.32 9.86 1.90
C GLY A 123 -1.70 8.58 1.34
N ALA A 124 -2.09 7.46 1.91
CA ALA A 124 -1.76 6.14 1.38
C ALA A 124 -3.02 5.28 1.26
N MET A 125 -3.06 4.44 0.24
CA MET A 125 -4.15 3.48 0.02
C MET A 125 -3.56 2.14 -0.42
N GLY A 126 -4.14 1.04 0.03
CA GLY A 126 -3.69 -0.27 -0.39
C GLY A 126 -4.74 -1.34 -0.27
N HIS A 127 -4.55 -2.41 -1.06
CA HIS A 127 -5.41 -3.59 -1.04
C HIS A 127 -4.68 -4.77 -0.42
N SER A 128 -5.36 -5.58 0.38
CA SER A 128 -4.80 -6.82 0.94
C SER A 128 -3.48 -6.56 1.70
N MET A 129 -2.37 -7.17 1.32
CA MET A 129 -1.03 -6.89 1.89
C MET A 129 -0.64 -5.40 1.75
N GLY A 130 -1.08 -4.72 0.68
CA GLY A 130 -0.93 -3.28 0.50
C GLY A 130 -1.69 -2.46 1.56
N GLY A 131 -2.82 -2.96 2.07
CA GLY A 131 -3.54 -2.35 3.19
C GLY A 131 -2.71 -2.39 4.48
N GLY A 132 -2.08 -3.52 4.80
CA GLY A 132 -1.13 -3.62 5.89
C GLY A 132 0.09 -2.70 5.72
N THR A 133 0.58 -2.58 4.48
CA THR A 133 1.67 -1.64 4.11
C THR A 133 1.25 -0.19 4.38
N THR A 134 0.04 0.18 4.00
CA THR A 134 -0.54 1.51 4.26
C THR A 134 -0.55 1.82 5.76
N TYR A 135 -1.03 0.88 6.57
CA TYR A 135 -1.10 1.05 8.02
C TYR A 135 0.30 1.24 8.65
N ILE A 136 1.27 0.42 8.27
CA ILE A 136 2.66 0.57 8.73
C ILE A 136 3.25 1.93 8.28
N GLY A 137 2.96 2.36 7.06
CA GLY A 137 3.34 3.69 6.57
C GLY A 137 2.78 4.81 7.44
N MET A 138 1.52 4.73 7.82
CA MET A 138 0.91 5.71 8.71
C MET A 138 1.54 5.75 10.10
N LEU A 139 1.95 4.61 10.64
CA LEU A 139 2.63 4.54 11.93
C LEU A 139 4.04 5.12 11.89
N LYS A 140 4.78 4.90 10.80
CA LYS A 140 6.22 5.16 10.72
C LYS A 140 6.59 6.45 9.98
N ASP A 141 5.71 6.97 9.14
CA ASP A 141 5.99 8.12 8.30
C ASP A 141 5.07 9.30 8.62
N ASN A 142 5.66 10.37 9.11
CA ASN A 142 4.92 11.59 9.47
C ASN A 142 4.41 12.38 8.25
N GLU A 143 4.91 12.11 7.06
CA GLU A 143 4.42 12.73 5.83
C GLU A 143 3.08 12.13 5.39
N ILE A 144 2.81 10.85 5.66
CA ILE A 144 1.51 10.21 5.40
C ILE A 144 0.50 10.66 6.45
N LYS A 145 -0.55 11.38 6.03
CA LYS A 145 -1.53 12.04 6.90
C LYS A 145 -2.81 11.24 7.10
N ALA A 146 -3.19 10.43 6.13
CA ALA A 146 -4.40 9.60 6.17
C ALA A 146 -4.17 8.28 5.42
N GLY A 147 -4.95 7.25 5.70
CA GLY A 147 -4.84 5.96 5.05
C GLY A 147 -6.17 5.27 4.79
N VAL A 148 -6.19 4.48 3.72
CA VAL A 148 -7.31 3.60 3.37
C VAL A 148 -6.78 2.20 3.11
N ALA A 149 -7.32 1.20 3.80
CA ALA A 149 -7.06 -0.20 3.52
C ALA A 149 -8.32 -0.87 2.96
N LEU A 150 -8.18 -1.44 1.79
CA LEU A 150 -9.18 -2.28 1.16
C LEU A 150 -8.82 -3.74 1.45
N ASP A 151 -9.63 -4.40 2.25
CA ASP A 151 -9.43 -5.81 2.67
C ASP A 151 -8.00 -6.04 3.20
N GLY A 152 -7.57 -5.18 4.13
CA GLY A 152 -6.19 -5.09 4.60
C GLY A 152 -5.71 -6.33 5.36
N TRP A 153 -4.52 -6.83 5.05
CA TRP A 153 -3.89 -7.95 5.76
C TRP A 153 -3.14 -7.45 7.00
N PHE A 154 -3.85 -7.39 8.12
CA PHE A 154 -3.29 -6.95 9.41
C PHE A 154 -2.73 -8.09 10.26
N PHE A 155 -3.04 -9.35 9.92
CA PHE A 155 -2.49 -10.51 10.62
C PHE A 155 -0.94 -10.57 10.58
N GLY A 156 -0.31 -9.96 9.58
CA GLY A 156 1.13 -9.82 9.48
C GLY A 156 1.74 -8.75 10.39
N LEU A 157 0.93 -7.92 11.04
CA LEU A 157 1.44 -6.90 11.95
C LEU A 157 1.98 -7.54 13.23
N LEU A 158 3.12 -7.03 13.73
CA LEU A 158 3.60 -7.39 15.06
C LEU A 158 2.67 -6.76 16.12
N ASP A 159 2.58 -7.40 17.27
CA ASP A 159 1.66 -6.96 18.34
C ASP A 159 1.89 -5.52 18.79
N LYS A 160 3.14 -5.06 18.79
CA LYS A 160 3.49 -3.67 19.07
C LYS A 160 2.89 -2.69 18.06
N ASP A 161 2.91 -3.04 16.77
CA ASP A 161 2.41 -2.19 15.68
C ASP A 161 0.87 -2.25 15.64
N ALA A 162 0.27 -3.43 15.82
CA ALA A 162 -1.17 -3.64 15.87
C ALA A 162 -1.83 -2.92 17.07
N LYS A 163 -1.12 -2.80 18.20
CA LYS A 163 -1.59 -2.09 19.41
C LYS A 163 -1.28 -0.60 19.40
N THR A 164 -0.51 -0.11 18.42
CA THR A 164 -0.21 1.31 18.30
C THR A 164 -1.38 2.01 17.66
N ASN A 165 -2.09 2.81 18.44
CA ASN A 165 -3.16 3.63 17.90
C ASN A 165 -2.56 4.82 17.13
N THR A 166 -2.74 4.85 15.82
CA THR A 166 -2.42 6.06 15.05
C THR A 166 -3.49 7.13 15.32
N LYS A 167 -3.06 8.36 15.59
CA LYS A 167 -3.97 9.50 15.68
C LYS A 167 -4.40 10.04 14.32
N LYS A 168 -3.89 9.46 13.24
CA LYS A 168 -4.19 9.86 11.86
C LYS A 168 -5.48 9.16 11.39
N PRO A 169 -6.31 9.84 10.58
CA PRO A 169 -7.50 9.23 10.00
C PRO A 169 -7.16 7.96 9.22
N PHE A 170 -7.83 6.86 9.54
CA PHE A 170 -7.68 5.58 8.87
C PHE A 170 -9.04 4.96 8.60
N LEU A 171 -9.26 4.54 7.35
CA LEU A 171 -10.47 3.80 6.94
C LEU A 171 -10.07 2.40 6.50
N HIS A 172 -10.70 1.39 7.08
CA HIS A 172 -10.62 0.02 6.61
C HIS A 172 -11.97 -0.42 6.05
N ILE A 173 -11.95 -0.99 4.86
CA ILE A 173 -13.11 -1.64 4.24
C ILE A 173 -12.72 -3.11 4.08
N GLY A 174 -13.29 -3.96 4.93
CA GLY A 174 -13.01 -5.39 4.98
C GLY A 174 -14.17 -6.24 4.47
N GLN A 175 -13.92 -7.53 4.28
CA GLN A 175 -14.93 -8.50 3.92
C GLN A 175 -15.64 -9.04 5.17
N GLU A 176 -16.93 -9.27 5.07
CA GLU A 176 -17.77 -9.79 6.16
C GLU A 176 -17.29 -11.16 6.68
N GLN A 177 -16.75 -11.99 5.79
CA GLN A 177 -16.23 -13.30 6.18
C GLN A 177 -15.12 -13.26 7.24
N PHE A 178 -14.41 -12.13 7.39
CA PHE A 178 -13.42 -11.95 8.45
C PHE A 178 -14.05 -11.49 9.77
N LEU A 179 -15.35 -11.23 9.79
CA LEU A 179 -16.13 -10.86 10.99
C LEU A 179 -16.63 -12.08 11.74
N ASP A 180 -16.85 -13.19 11.05
CA ASP A 180 -17.43 -14.39 11.63
C ASP A 180 -16.36 -15.48 11.79
N SER A 181 -15.84 -15.57 13.02
CA SER A 181 -14.85 -16.57 13.42
C SER A 181 -15.34 -18.02 13.38
N ASN A 182 -16.63 -18.26 13.00
CA ASN A 182 -17.23 -19.59 12.98
C ASN A 182 -17.39 -20.18 11.58
N ILE A 183 -17.06 -19.45 10.51
CA ILE A 183 -17.41 -19.88 9.16
C ILE A 183 -16.60 -21.10 8.70
N ASP A 184 -15.33 -21.26 9.06
CA ASP A 184 -14.51 -22.34 8.48
C ASP A 184 -13.79 -23.28 9.45
N GLY A 185 -13.99 -23.15 10.76
CA GLY A 185 -13.37 -24.06 11.74
C GLY A 185 -11.82 -24.05 11.75
N ASP A 186 -11.20 -23.19 10.99
CA ASP A 186 -9.75 -23.01 10.99
C ASP A 186 -9.36 -21.93 12.01
N ILE A 187 -8.68 -22.38 13.06
CA ILE A 187 -8.17 -21.51 14.16
C ILE A 187 -7.32 -20.35 13.61
N ASN A 188 -6.77 -20.49 12.42
CA ASN A 188 -5.96 -19.46 11.79
C ASN A 188 -6.79 -18.28 11.29
N ASP A 189 -7.95 -18.54 10.70
CA ASP A 189 -8.82 -17.49 10.15
C ASP A 189 -9.52 -16.70 11.26
N SER A 190 -9.91 -17.35 12.38
CA SER A 190 -10.52 -16.67 13.52
C SER A 190 -9.60 -15.63 14.18
N ASN A 191 -8.29 -15.91 14.27
CA ASN A 191 -7.32 -14.97 14.80
C ASN A 191 -7.00 -13.84 13.83
N ASP A 192 -7.02 -14.10 12.55
CA ASP A 192 -6.77 -13.10 11.51
C ASP A 192 -7.95 -12.13 11.39
N GLY A 193 -9.19 -12.65 11.46
CA GLY A 193 -10.41 -11.84 11.50
C GLY A 193 -10.46 -10.94 12.72
N LYS A 194 -10.18 -11.48 13.90
CA LYS A 194 -10.14 -10.73 15.15
C LYS A 194 -9.09 -9.61 15.12
N ARG A 195 -7.90 -9.87 14.55
CA ARG A 195 -6.88 -8.83 14.40
C ARG A 195 -7.27 -7.72 13.45
N ASN A 196 -7.93 -8.05 12.36
CA ASN A 196 -8.44 -7.03 11.45
C ASN A 196 -9.48 -6.13 12.15
N PHE A 197 -10.11 -6.62 13.21
CA PHE A 197 -11.08 -5.89 14.03
C PHE A 197 -10.46 -5.07 15.16
N ASP A 198 -9.43 -5.60 15.82
CA ASP A 198 -8.80 -4.96 16.99
C ASP A 198 -8.00 -3.68 16.64
N ILE A 199 -7.93 -3.33 15.35
CA ILE A 199 -7.28 -2.11 14.86
C ILE A 199 -8.23 -0.90 14.82
N TYR A 200 -9.53 -1.10 15.08
CA TYR A 200 -10.55 -0.04 15.10
C TYR A 200 -10.79 0.56 16.48
#